data_b523920da78ec85263e20d8cba691a6f
#
_entry.id   b523920da78ec85263e20d8cba691a6f
#
_cell.length_a   1.000
_cell.length_b   1.000
_cell.length_c   1.000
_cell.angle_alpha   90.00
_cell.angle_beta   90.00
_cell.angle_gamma   90.00
#
_symmetry.space_group_name_H-M   'P 1'
#
loop_
_entity.id
_entity.type
_entity.pdbx_description
1 polymer ?
#
loop_
_entity_poly.entity_id
_entity_poly.type
_entity_poly.pdbx_seq_one_letter_code
_entity_poly.pdbx_strand_id
1 'polypeptide(L)'
;MAARVGRLAEEAMIDVWVDWSLPDDALASREKAELLACIREAVINVRKHAHAAHAEVTGAGEAAGWTVEIADDGRGFDGDPLAVPGRYGLKIMEDRAQEMGWNFEWDSKPGRTSVRIAGGGRRA
;
A
#
# COMPACT_ATOMS: atom_id res chain seq x y z
N MET A 1 7.72 12.28 4.00
CA MET A 1 6.75 11.19 3.86
C MET A 1 7.05 10.01 4.78
N ALA A 2 8.30 9.68 4.98
CA ALA A 2 8.67 8.60 5.88
C ALA A 2 8.05 8.76 7.27
N ALA A 3 8.07 9.97 7.82
CA ALA A 3 7.49 10.22 9.14
C ALA A 3 5.99 9.95 9.19
N ARG A 4 5.29 10.28 8.12
CA ARG A 4 3.84 10.03 8.06
C ARG A 4 3.53 8.54 7.94
N VAL A 5 4.32 7.82 7.17
CA VAL A 5 4.18 6.36 7.06
C VAL A 5 4.45 5.73 8.43
N GLY A 6 5.49 6.19 9.12
CA GLY A 6 5.79 5.72 10.46
C GLY A 6 4.66 5.95 11.44
N ARG A 7 3.99 7.10 11.33
CA ARG A 7 2.86 7.40 12.20
C ARG A 7 1.67 6.48 11.91
N LEU A 8 1.40 6.20 10.65
CA LEU A 8 0.35 5.23 10.30
C LEU A 8 0.65 3.87 10.89
N ALA A 9 1.92 3.47 10.84
CA ALA A 9 2.35 2.19 11.41
C ALA A 9 2.09 2.15 12.92
N GLU A 10 2.42 3.24 13.61
CA GLU A 10 2.22 3.32 15.06
C GLU A 10 0.74 3.24 15.44
N GLU A 11 -0.14 3.77 14.60
CA GLU A 11 -1.57 3.80 14.88
C GLU A 11 -2.30 2.53 14.45
N ALA A 12 -1.60 1.60 13.84
CA ALA A 12 -2.24 0.45 13.21
C ALA A 12 -2.77 -0.61 14.17
N MET A 13 -2.34 -0.62 15.40
CA MET A 13 -2.74 -1.59 16.43
C MET A 13 -2.33 -3.03 16.13
N ILE A 14 -1.40 -3.20 15.20
CA ILE A 14 -0.69 -4.45 14.93
C ILE A 14 0.77 -4.07 14.71
N ASP A 15 1.66 -5.05 14.67
CA ASP A 15 3.06 -4.77 14.34
C ASP A 15 3.17 -4.40 12.87
N VAL A 16 3.60 -3.19 12.60
CA VAL A 16 3.85 -2.74 11.23
C VAL A 16 5.31 -2.30 11.15
N TRP A 17 6.07 -2.96 10.29
CA TRP A 17 7.47 -2.62 10.06
C TRP A 17 7.54 -1.73 8.83
N VAL A 18 8.37 -0.71 8.92
CA VAL A 18 8.50 0.25 7.83
C VAL A 18 9.95 0.27 7.36
N ASP A 19 10.14 0.03 6.08
CA ASP A 19 11.44 0.15 5.42
C ASP A 19 11.27 1.16 4.29
N TRP A 20 11.62 2.40 4.55
CA TRP A 20 11.33 3.49 3.64
C TRP A 20 12.61 4.18 3.21
N SER A 21 12.98 4.00 1.94
CA SER A 21 14.16 4.62 1.35
C SER A 21 13.84 5.55 0.18
N LEU A 22 12.55 5.75 -0.09
CA LEU A 22 12.16 6.65 -1.17
C LEU A 22 12.44 8.10 -0.77
N PRO A 23 13.22 8.84 -1.58
CA PRO A 23 13.52 10.23 -1.24
C PRO A 23 12.25 11.08 -1.20
N ASP A 24 12.24 12.06 -0.30
CA ASP A 24 11.06 12.89 -0.11
C ASP A 24 10.73 13.72 -1.35
N ASP A 25 11.73 14.07 -2.13
CA ASP A 25 11.52 14.83 -3.36
C ASP A 25 11.22 13.97 -4.59
N ALA A 26 11.12 12.65 -4.43
CA ALA A 26 10.75 11.78 -5.54
C ALA A 26 9.30 11.98 -5.98
N LEU A 27 8.47 12.50 -5.10
CA LEU A 27 7.04 12.67 -5.34
C LEU A 27 6.61 14.11 -5.13
N ALA A 28 5.70 14.57 -5.98
CA ALA A 28 5.05 15.86 -5.79
C ALA A 28 4.06 15.77 -4.60
N SER A 29 3.65 16.93 -4.09
CA SER A 29 2.76 16.97 -2.93
C SER A 29 1.48 16.18 -3.13
N ARG A 30 0.85 16.31 -4.29
CA ARG A 30 -0.37 15.57 -4.58
C ARG A 30 -0.12 14.06 -4.63
N GLU A 31 1.01 13.67 -5.22
CA GLU A 31 1.37 12.26 -5.28
C GLU A 31 1.58 11.68 -3.89
N LYS A 32 2.23 12.45 -3.01
CA LYS A 32 2.44 12.02 -1.63
C LYS A 32 1.11 11.80 -0.92
N ALA A 33 0.18 12.73 -1.09
CA ALA A 33 -1.13 12.63 -0.44
C ALA A 33 -1.90 11.41 -0.92
N GLU A 34 -1.90 11.16 -2.22
CA GLU A 34 -2.62 10.02 -2.78
C GLU A 34 -1.97 8.70 -2.38
N LEU A 35 -0.66 8.65 -2.41
CA LEU A 35 0.06 7.44 -2.01
C LEU A 35 -0.15 7.14 -0.53
N LEU A 36 -0.09 8.17 0.31
CA LEU A 36 -0.32 8.00 1.73
C LEU A 36 -1.74 7.48 2.01
N ALA A 37 -2.73 7.95 1.25
CA ALA A 37 -4.09 7.47 1.37
C ALA A 37 -4.19 5.98 1.01
N CYS A 38 -3.47 5.56 -0.01
CA CYS A 38 -3.42 4.14 -0.39
C CYS A 38 -2.78 3.28 0.70
N ILE A 39 -1.65 3.75 1.25
CA ILE A 39 -0.96 3.03 2.33
C ILE A 39 -1.89 2.91 3.54
N ARG A 40 -2.58 3.99 3.88
CA ARG A 40 -3.50 3.99 5.00
C ARG A 40 -4.62 2.97 4.79
N GLU A 41 -5.18 2.94 3.59
CA GLU A 41 -6.26 2.00 3.27
C GLU A 41 -5.76 0.57 3.35
N ALA A 42 -4.54 0.31 2.87
CA ALA A 42 -3.96 -1.02 2.93
C ALA A 42 -3.76 -1.48 4.38
N VAL A 43 -3.24 -0.60 5.23
CA VAL A 43 -3.02 -0.93 6.64
C VAL A 43 -4.34 -1.17 7.35
N ILE A 44 -5.36 -0.38 7.05
CA ILE A 44 -6.70 -0.59 7.61
C ILE A 44 -7.24 -1.96 7.19
N ASN A 45 -7.07 -2.33 5.93
CA ASN A 45 -7.52 -3.62 5.43
C ASN A 45 -6.83 -4.77 6.16
N VAL A 46 -5.53 -4.66 6.38
CA VAL A 46 -4.78 -5.68 7.12
C VAL A 46 -5.40 -5.85 8.50
N ARG A 47 -5.63 -4.75 9.20
CA ARG A 47 -6.17 -4.80 10.55
C ARG A 47 -7.57 -5.39 10.61
N LYS A 48 -8.43 -5.02 9.64
CA LYS A 48 -9.84 -5.41 9.69
C LYS A 48 -10.13 -6.78 9.12
N HIS A 49 -9.40 -7.18 8.10
CA HIS A 49 -9.84 -8.31 7.29
C HIS A 49 -8.84 -9.46 7.18
N ALA A 50 -7.56 -9.20 7.37
CA ALA A 50 -6.55 -10.22 7.15
C ALA A 50 -6.25 -11.07 8.37
N HIS A 51 -6.64 -10.64 9.54
CA HIS A 51 -6.29 -11.30 10.81
C HIS A 51 -4.78 -11.49 10.93
N ALA A 52 -4.03 -10.50 10.45
CA ALA A 52 -2.58 -10.56 10.47
C ALA A 52 -2.05 -10.12 11.83
N ALA A 53 -0.92 -10.69 12.23
CA ALA A 53 -0.18 -10.22 13.40
C ALA A 53 0.83 -9.16 12.99
N HIS A 54 1.35 -9.24 11.77
CA HIS A 54 2.42 -8.37 11.28
C HIS A 54 2.12 -7.89 9.88
N ALA A 55 2.55 -6.66 9.60
CA ALA A 55 2.54 -6.13 8.26
C ALA A 55 3.84 -5.40 8.01
N GLU A 56 4.18 -5.19 6.75
CA GLU A 56 5.39 -4.53 6.35
C GLU A 56 5.07 -3.53 5.24
N VAL A 57 5.58 -2.31 5.40
CA VAL A 57 5.43 -1.27 4.40
C VAL A 57 6.83 -0.94 3.88
N THR A 58 7.04 -1.12 2.59
CA THR A 58 8.32 -0.88 1.95
C THR A 58 8.16 0.17 0.88
N GLY A 59 9.01 1.18 0.89
CA GLY A 59 9.05 2.18 -0.17
C GLY A 59 10.47 2.33 -0.67
N ALA A 60 10.68 2.23 -1.97
CA ALA A 60 12.01 2.29 -2.55
C ALA A 60 11.96 2.84 -3.97
N GLY A 61 13.11 3.29 -4.44
CA GLY A 61 13.27 3.81 -5.79
C GLY A 61 13.59 5.28 -5.79
N GLU A 62 13.25 5.95 -6.88
CA GLU A 62 13.48 7.37 -7.05
C GLU A 62 12.42 7.94 -8.00
N ALA A 63 12.49 9.22 -8.32
CA ALA A 63 11.47 9.86 -9.14
C ALA A 63 11.26 9.17 -10.47
N ALA A 64 12.31 8.62 -11.06
CA ALA A 64 12.23 7.94 -12.35
C ALA A 64 11.50 6.60 -12.28
N GLY A 65 11.46 6.00 -11.12
CA GLY A 65 10.73 4.75 -10.93
C GLY A 65 10.77 4.34 -9.47
N TRP A 66 9.59 4.18 -8.86
CA TRP A 66 9.48 3.84 -7.47
C TRP A 66 8.42 2.75 -7.26
N THR A 67 8.55 2.07 -6.13
CA THR A 67 7.60 1.01 -5.74
C THR A 67 7.30 1.14 -4.26
N VAL A 68 6.04 0.96 -3.91
CA VAL A 68 5.60 0.84 -2.53
C VAL A 68 4.84 -0.46 -2.40
N GLU A 69 5.19 -1.24 -1.39
CA GLU A 69 4.54 -2.52 -1.15
C GLU A 69 4.07 -2.61 0.28
N ILE A 70 2.85 -3.08 0.47
CA ILE A 70 2.32 -3.39 1.80
C ILE A 70 2.00 -4.88 1.80
N ALA A 71 2.67 -5.61 2.69
CA ALA A 71 2.50 -7.06 2.79
C ALA A 71 2.13 -7.42 4.22
N ASP A 72 1.34 -8.47 4.38
CA ASP A 72 0.97 -8.95 5.71
C ASP A 72 1.03 -10.47 5.76
N ASP A 73 1.04 -10.99 6.99
CA ASP A 73 1.10 -12.43 7.26
C ASP A 73 -0.26 -13.03 7.59
N GLY A 74 -1.32 -12.35 7.19
CA GLY A 74 -2.68 -12.79 7.46
C GLY A 74 -3.08 -13.99 6.61
N ARG A 75 -4.32 -14.39 6.80
CA ARG A 75 -4.81 -15.59 6.11
C ARG A 75 -5.20 -15.35 4.66
N GLY A 76 -5.16 -14.12 4.19
CA GLY A 76 -5.47 -13.80 2.82
C GLY A 76 -6.97 -13.74 2.55
N PHE A 77 -7.29 -13.65 1.27
CA PHE A 77 -8.67 -13.60 0.81
C PHE A 77 -9.01 -14.88 0.06
N ASP A 78 -10.28 -15.30 0.14
CA ASP A 78 -10.78 -16.39 -0.66
C ASP A 78 -11.43 -15.80 -1.90
N GLY A 79 -11.00 -16.23 -3.08
CA GLY A 79 -11.54 -15.74 -4.32
C GLY A 79 -11.07 -14.33 -4.66
N ASP A 80 -11.90 -13.59 -5.38
CA ASP A 80 -11.57 -12.23 -5.80
C ASP A 80 -12.00 -11.24 -4.72
N PRO A 81 -11.06 -10.64 -4.01
CA PRO A 81 -11.40 -9.69 -2.94
C PRO A 81 -12.10 -8.43 -3.44
N LEU A 82 -11.95 -8.10 -4.73
CA LEU A 82 -12.64 -6.94 -5.29
C LEU A 82 -14.12 -7.18 -5.45
N ALA A 83 -14.53 -8.44 -5.46
CA ALA A 83 -15.94 -8.82 -5.61
C ALA A 83 -16.65 -9.05 -4.28
N VAL A 84 -15.93 -9.00 -3.17
CA VAL A 84 -16.51 -9.29 -1.85
C VAL A 84 -17.19 -8.05 -1.29
N PRO A 85 -18.51 -8.13 -0.96
CA PRO A 85 -19.19 -7.00 -0.36
C PRO A 85 -18.53 -6.55 0.93
N GLY A 86 -18.39 -5.23 1.11
CA GLY A 86 -17.78 -4.68 2.29
C GLY A 86 -16.28 -4.59 2.27
N ARG A 87 -15.64 -5.07 1.22
CA ARG A 87 -14.18 -5.02 1.08
C ARG A 87 -13.78 -4.08 -0.03
N TYR A 88 -14.12 -2.83 0.15
CA TYR A 88 -13.91 -1.82 -0.90
C TYR A 88 -12.52 -1.22 -0.90
N GLY A 89 -11.68 -1.53 0.09
CA GLY A 89 -10.37 -0.91 0.21
C GLY A 89 -9.48 -1.15 -1.00
N LEU A 90 -9.45 -2.38 -1.51
CA LEU A 90 -8.64 -2.69 -2.69
C LEU A 90 -9.14 -1.94 -3.91
N LYS A 91 -10.46 -1.83 -4.06
CA LYS A 91 -11.04 -1.09 -5.18
C LYS A 91 -10.71 0.39 -5.09
N ILE A 92 -10.76 0.96 -3.90
CA ILE A 92 -10.42 2.35 -3.67
C ILE A 92 -8.96 2.60 -4.05
N MET A 93 -8.06 1.73 -3.62
CA MET A 93 -6.64 1.86 -3.95
C MET A 93 -6.40 1.75 -5.45
N GLU A 94 -7.07 0.79 -6.10
CA GLU A 94 -6.94 0.62 -7.53
C GLU A 94 -7.40 1.86 -8.28
N ASP A 95 -8.54 2.42 -7.90
CA ASP A 95 -9.09 3.61 -8.54
C ASP A 95 -8.14 4.80 -8.37
N ARG A 96 -7.58 5.00 -7.17
CA ARG A 96 -6.63 6.07 -6.94
C ARG A 96 -5.38 5.89 -7.79
N ALA A 97 -4.86 4.68 -7.84
CA ALA A 97 -3.67 4.39 -8.62
C ALA A 97 -3.92 4.69 -10.10
N GLN A 98 -5.07 4.28 -10.63
CA GLN A 98 -5.41 4.55 -12.01
C GLN A 98 -5.51 6.04 -12.31
N GLU A 99 -6.11 6.80 -11.41
CA GLU A 99 -6.22 8.25 -11.58
C GLU A 99 -4.85 8.92 -11.62
N MET A 100 -3.90 8.39 -10.87
CA MET A 100 -2.54 8.92 -10.81
C MET A 100 -1.63 8.38 -11.92
N GLY A 101 -2.12 7.43 -12.72
CA GLY A 101 -1.30 6.80 -13.75
C GLY A 101 -0.32 5.79 -13.18
N TRP A 102 -0.56 5.30 -11.99
CA TRP A 102 0.31 4.31 -11.33
C TRP A 102 -0.15 2.90 -11.66
N ASN A 103 0.77 1.95 -11.53
CA ASN A 103 0.47 0.53 -11.65
C ASN A 103 0.06 -0.01 -10.29
N PHE A 104 -1.00 -0.82 -10.26
CA PHE A 104 -1.51 -1.40 -9.02
C PHE A 104 -1.63 -2.90 -9.20
N GLU A 105 -1.03 -3.65 -8.28
CA GLU A 105 -1.10 -5.10 -8.28
C GLU A 105 -1.36 -5.60 -6.88
N TRP A 106 -2.02 -6.73 -6.76
CA TRP A 106 -2.17 -7.38 -5.48
C TRP A 106 -2.06 -8.89 -5.65
N ASP A 107 -1.67 -9.57 -4.58
CA ASP A 107 -1.56 -11.02 -4.56
C ASP A 107 -1.96 -11.49 -3.17
N SER A 108 -2.73 -12.57 -3.09
CA SER A 108 -3.18 -13.07 -1.80
C SER A 108 -3.19 -14.58 -1.78
N LYS A 109 -2.59 -15.13 -0.74
CA LYS A 109 -2.60 -16.56 -0.46
C LYS A 109 -2.49 -16.73 1.05
N PRO A 110 -2.83 -17.90 1.58
CA PRO A 110 -2.72 -18.12 3.02
C PRO A 110 -1.32 -17.82 3.51
N GLY A 111 -1.23 -16.98 4.51
CA GLY A 111 0.05 -16.59 5.10
C GLY A 111 0.70 -15.36 4.49
N ARG A 112 0.19 -14.85 3.35
CA ARG A 112 0.76 -13.64 2.78
C ARG A 112 -0.20 -12.96 1.82
N THR A 113 -0.47 -11.71 2.07
CA THR A 113 -1.18 -10.83 1.12
C THR A 113 -0.30 -9.62 0.88
N SER A 114 -0.16 -9.21 -0.37
CA SER A 114 0.61 -8.03 -0.71
C SER A 114 -0.14 -7.15 -1.69
N VAL A 115 0.07 -5.84 -1.52
CA VAL A 115 -0.43 -4.81 -2.42
C VAL A 115 0.79 -4.02 -2.88
N ARG A 116 0.93 -3.83 -4.18
CA ARG A 116 2.07 -3.11 -4.73
C ARG A 116 1.59 -1.98 -5.62
N ILE A 117 2.15 -0.81 -5.41
CA ILE A 117 1.90 0.38 -6.21
C ILE A 117 3.22 0.85 -6.77
N ALA A 118 3.27 1.09 -8.06
CA ALA A 118 4.49 1.53 -8.72
C ALA A 118 4.19 2.73 -9.60
N GLY A 119 5.10 3.68 -9.61
CA GLY A 119 4.94 4.89 -10.39
C GLY A 119 6.28 5.47 -10.83
N GLY A 120 6.26 6.72 -11.30
CA GLY A 120 7.43 7.36 -11.86
C GLY A 120 7.69 6.85 -13.26
N GLY A 121 8.95 6.99 -13.71
CA GLY A 121 9.33 6.52 -15.04
C GLY A 121 8.63 7.26 -16.14
N ARG A 122 8.12 8.45 -15.85
CA ARG A 122 7.48 9.19 -16.84
C ARG A 122 8.39 9.57 -17.91
N ARG A 123 7.98 9.48 -19.05
CA ARG A 123 8.85 9.85 -20.03
C ARG A 123 8.29 10.96 -20.76
N ALA A 124 9.04 11.61 -21.39
CA ALA A 124 8.59 12.77 -22.07
C ALA A 124 7.66 12.42 -23.22
#